data_75c9fa0518da86a2ed9f5d9369105d90
#
_entry.id   75c9fa0518da86a2ed9f5d9369105d90
#
_cell.length_a   1.000
_cell.length_b   1.000
_cell.length_c   1.000
_cell.angle_alpha   90.00
_cell.angle_beta   90.00
_cell.angle_gamma   90.00
#
_symmetry.space_group_name_H-M   'P 1'
#
loop_
_entity.id
_entity.type
_entity.pdbx_description
1 polymer ?
#
loop_
_entity_poly.entity_id
_entity_poly.type
_entity_poly.pdbx_seq_one_letter_code
_entity_poly.pdbx_strand_id
1 'polypeptide(L)'
;IDGNHLFLSDVLFAYAFCAPNRLHFQSYNYSVEKRLLKCVFTMLKFDWSHSTIRINILMLKIVGLCTKTAQTSTFSSYKLYSFFTVVVLMGGHNFFQVANIFFVYTDLEALTSNIIVASGSVLVSIKVFFFQRNLKIFNKLVLSLNNEIFQPKNETQRGSAEFAVWFYKLVYVSSFSVFFVASFAWLLLPIFTNGVQQKQLPFPAWYPYDSTVSPFYELSYLYQCFAIFYLLTSVVHIDTLIFFFMMYIIAQCDLLCDNLRNIRHDGHCSANKLIIDCVKQHRAIVRYL
;
A
#
# COMPACT_ATOMS: atom_id res chain seq x y z
N ILE A 1 -12.57 21.45 0.21
CA ILE A 1 -11.16 21.72 0.57
C ILE A 1 -10.38 20.50 0.16
N ASP A 2 -9.55 20.70 -0.83
CA ASP A 2 -9.01 19.73 -1.76
C ASP A 2 -8.07 18.71 -1.14
N GLY A 3 -8.48 17.43 -1.17
CA GLY A 3 -7.62 16.28 -0.90
C GLY A 3 -6.51 16.03 -1.94
N ASN A 4 -6.43 16.86 -2.96
CA ASN A 4 -5.46 16.75 -4.05
C ASN A 4 -4.05 17.26 -3.68
N HIS A 5 -3.92 18.10 -2.67
CA HIS A 5 -2.59 18.64 -2.29
C HIS A 5 -1.71 17.65 -1.53
N LEU A 6 -2.28 16.72 -0.75
CA LEU A 6 -1.53 15.66 -0.08
C LEU A 6 -1.00 14.62 -1.08
N PHE A 7 -1.78 14.34 -2.13
CA PHE A 7 -1.40 13.39 -3.18
C PHE A 7 -0.26 13.90 -4.08
N LEU A 8 -0.24 15.21 -4.36
CA LEU A 8 0.81 15.82 -5.20
C LEU A 8 2.17 15.90 -4.49
N SER A 9 2.19 16.13 -3.16
CA SER A 9 3.43 16.18 -2.39
C SER A 9 4.13 14.82 -2.35
N ASP A 10 3.36 13.73 -2.24
CA ASP A 10 3.89 12.37 -2.22
C ASP A 10 4.42 11.93 -3.59
N VAL A 11 3.77 12.37 -4.68
CA VAL A 11 4.23 12.12 -6.07
C VAL A 11 5.52 12.89 -6.36
N LEU A 12 5.62 14.16 -5.92
CA LEU A 12 6.82 14.97 -6.08
C LEU A 12 8.00 14.44 -5.24
N PHE A 13 7.73 13.91 -4.05
CA PHE A 13 8.75 13.29 -3.19
C PHE A 13 9.30 11.99 -3.83
N ALA A 14 8.44 11.16 -4.42
CA ALA A 14 8.85 9.96 -5.16
C ALA A 14 9.67 10.33 -6.41
N TYR A 15 9.31 11.41 -7.11
CA TYR A 15 10.05 11.88 -8.30
C TYR A 15 11.44 12.45 -7.95
N ALA A 16 11.55 13.18 -6.84
CA ALA A 16 12.83 13.74 -6.36
C ALA A 16 13.81 12.65 -5.90
N PHE A 17 13.29 11.52 -5.39
CA PHE A 17 14.13 10.41 -4.91
C PHE A 17 14.57 9.47 -6.04
N CYS A 18 13.85 9.41 -7.16
CA CYS A 18 14.15 8.53 -8.31
C CYS A 18 15.03 9.20 -9.39
N ALA A 19 15.37 10.48 -9.28
CA ALA A 19 15.94 11.25 -10.38
C ALA A 19 17.45 11.13 -10.66
N PRO A 20 18.36 10.70 -9.79
CA PRO A 20 19.75 10.61 -10.24
C PRO A 20 20.40 9.24 -9.99
N ASN A 21 20.24 8.27 -10.85
CA ASN A 21 21.33 7.31 -11.14
C ASN A 21 20.90 6.32 -12.25
N ARG A 22 20.97 6.80 -13.50
CA ARG A 22 21.03 5.90 -14.65
C ARG A 22 22.44 5.28 -14.72
N LEU A 23 22.66 4.22 -13.97
CA LEU A 23 23.81 3.37 -14.23
C LEU A 23 23.51 2.50 -15.47
N HIS A 24 24.28 2.76 -16.51
CA HIS A 24 24.44 1.96 -17.70
C HIS A 24 24.64 0.48 -17.35
N PHE A 25 23.64 -0.35 -17.67
CA PHE A 25 23.85 -1.79 -17.75
C PHE A 25 24.35 -2.11 -19.16
N GLN A 26 25.66 -2.26 -19.29
CA GLN A 26 26.32 -2.61 -20.53
C GLN A 26 26.18 -4.10 -20.81
N SER A 27 25.75 -4.37 -22.03
CA SER A 27 25.54 -5.61 -22.75
C SER A 27 26.68 -6.62 -22.57
N TYR A 28 26.34 -7.85 -22.17
CA TYR A 28 27.15 -9.04 -22.41
C TYR A 28 26.55 -9.88 -23.56
N ASN A 29 27.40 -10.10 -24.57
CA ASN A 29 27.07 -10.80 -25.83
C ASN A 29 26.98 -12.32 -25.60
N TYR A 30 25.81 -12.92 -25.85
CA TYR A 30 25.66 -14.37 -26.05
C TYR A 30 24.77 -14.65 -27.27
N SER A 31 25.26 -15.54 -28.14
CA SER A 31 24.77 -15.78 -29.52
C SER A 31 23.47 -16.61 -29.58
N VAL A 32 22.93 -16.73 -30.74
CA VAL A 32 21.78 -17.44 -31.34
C VAL A 32 20.73 -18.11 -30.42
N GLU A 33 21.13 -18.83 -29.39
CA GLU A 33 20.23 -19.45 -28.40
C GLU A 33 19.42 -18.39 -27.58
N LYS A 34 20.04 -17.24 -27.36
CA LYS A 34 19.37 -16.06 -26.81
C LYS A 34 18.35 -15.45 -27.75
N ARG A 35 18.49 -15.57 -29.07
CA ARG A 35 17.48 -15.00 -29.99
C ARG A 35 16.20 -15.81 -30.01
N LEU A 36 16.26 -17.13 -29.92
CA LEU A 36 15.08 -17.99 -29.85
C LEU A 36 14.40 -17.87 -28.47
N LEU A 37 15.15 -17.89 -27.38
CA LEU A 37 14.67 -17.56 -26.05
C LEU A 37 14.11 -16.12 -26.00
N LYS A 38 14.75 -15.19 -26.69
CA LYS A 38 14.32 -13.79 -26.79
C LYS A 38 12.98 -13.65 -27.52
N CYS A 39 12.74 -14.38 -28.60
CA CYS A 39 11.44 -14.40 -29.31
C CYS A 39 10.35 -15.07 -28.49
N VAL A 40 10.62 -16.15 -27.79
CA VAL A 40 9.65 -16.82 -26.91
C VAL A 40 9.37 -15.97 -25.67
N PHE A 41 10.38 -15.27 -25.14
CA PHE A 41 10.26 -14.42 -23.96
C PHE A 41 9.53 -13.09 -24.24
N THR A 42 9.68 -12.52 -25.45
CA THR A 42 8.90 -11.33 -25.90
C THR A 42 7.44 -11.65 -26.17
N MET A 43 7.10 -12.91 -26.44
CA MET A 43 5.70 -13.35 -26.60
C MET A 43 4.96 -13.55 -25.26
N LEU A 44 5.67 -13.67 -24.13
CA LEU A 44 5.05 -13.79 -22.82
C LEU A 44 4.61 -12.39 -22.32
N LYS A 45 3.31 -12.22 -22.21
CA LYS A 45 2.68 -11.02 -21.64
C LYS A 45 3.28 -10.72 -20.28
N PHE A 46 3.75 -9.47 -20.06
CA PHE A 46 4.30 -9.05 -18.78
C PHE A 46 3.20 -9.01 -17.72
N ASP A 47 3.39 -9.70 -16.60
CA ASP A 47 2.41 -9.72 -15.50
C ASP A 47 2.73 -8.63 -14.48
N TRP A 48 2.04 -7.49 -14.58
CA TRP A 48 2.11 -6.40 -13.62
C TRP A 48 1.56 -6.80 -12.24
N SER A 49 0.68 -7.81 -12.20
CA SER A 49 0.14 -8.33 -10.93
C SER A 49 1.06 -9.36 -10.27
N HIS A 50 2.32 -8.99 -10.08
CA HIS A 50 3.33 -9.82 -9.43
C HIS A 50 2.84 -10.40 -8.08
N SER A 51 3.44 -11.49 -7.63
CA SER A 51 3.07 -12.18 -6.38
C SER A 51 2.96 -11.25 -5.16
N THR A 52 3.84 -10.23 -5.06
CA THR A 52 3.84 -9.26 -3.94
C THR A 52 2.56 -8.42 -3.89
N ILE A 53 2.03 -7.99 -5.06
CA ILE A 53 0.76 -7.24 -5.13
C ILE A 53 -0.41 -8.14 -4.73
N ARG A 54 -0.38 -9.40 -5.18
CA ARG A 54 -1.41 -10.38 -4.80
C ARG A 54 -1.42 -10.63 -3.31
N ILE A 55 -0.24 -10.71 -2.67
CA ILE A 55 -0.10 -10.83 -1.22
C ILE A 55 -0.65 -9.57 -0.53
N ASN A 56 -0.29 -8.37 -1.01
CA ASN A 56 -0.80 -7.11 -0.46
C ASN A 56 -2.34 -7.07 -0.49
N ILE A 57 -2.94 -7.37 -1.65
CA ILE A 57 -4.40 -7.42 -1.78
C ILE A 57 -5.03 -8.52 -0.91
N LEU A 58 -4.35 -9.67 -0.76
CA LEU A 58 -4.80 -10.75 0.11
C LEU A 58 -4.84 -10.30 1.58
N MET A 59 -3.79 -9.61 2.04
CA MET A 59 -3.74 -9.08 3.41
C MET A 59 -4.84 -8.05 3.66
N LEU A 60 -5.10 -7.13 2.69
CA LEU A 60 -6.24 -6.21 2.77
C LEU A 60 -7.60 -6.94 2.82
N LYS A 61 -7.72 -8.10 2.17
CA LYS A 61 -8.93 -8.95 2.27
C LYS A 61 -9.05 -9.63 3.63
N ILE A 62 -7.95 -10.12 4.20
CA ILE A 62 -7.92 -10.73 5.53
C ILE A 62 -8.33 -9.72 6.60
N VAL A 63 -7.83 -8.49 6.48
CA VAL A 63 -8.19 -7.39 7.40
C VAL A 63 -9.62 -6.88 7.18
N GLY A 64 -10.31 -7.33 6.13
CA GLY A 64 -11.70 -6.91 5.85
C GLY A 64 -11.82 -5.60 5.07
N LEU A 65 -10.73 -5.05 4.54
CA LEU A 65 -10.74 -3.76 3.84
C LEU A 65 -11.02 -3.87 2.34
N CYS A 66 -10.87 -5.03 1.73
CA CYS A 66 -11.03 -5.24 0.29
C CYS A 66 -12.16 -6.22 0.01
N THR A 67 -13.32 -5.74 -0.38
CA THR A 67 -14.44 -6.59 -0.79
C THR A 67 -14.17 -7.25 -2.14
N LYS A 68 -14.53 -8.53 -2.30
CA LYS A 68 -14.56 -9.14 -3.63
C LYS A 68 -15.51 -8.34 -4.53
N THR A 69 -15.08 -8.05 -5.75
CA THR A 69 -15.94 -7.61 -6.86
C THR A 69 -16.88 -8.78 -7.24
N ALA A 70 -17.90 -9.02 -6.46
CA ALA A 70 -18.88 -10.05 -6.79
C ALA A 70 -20.26 -9.42 -6.84
N GLN A 71 -20.84 -9.53 -8.00
CA GLN A 71 -22.25 -9.33 -8.34
C GLN A 71 -23.20 -10.29 -7.57
N THR A 72 -22.96 -10.55 -6.30
CA THR A 72 -23.90 -11.35 -5.52
C THR A 72 -24.63 -10.44 -4.53
N SER A 73 -25.92 -10.29 -4.78
CA SER A 73 -26.91 -9.53 -4.03
C SER A 73 -27.21 -10.05 -2.62
N THR A 74 -26.46 -10.98 -2.11
CA THR A 74 -26.60 -11.47 -0.75
C THR A 74 -25.80 -10.61 0.21
N PHE A 75 -26.41 -10.24 1.33
CA PHE A 75 -25.76 -9.59 2.48
C PHE A 75 -24.60 -10.49 2.92
N SER A 76 -23.44 -10.24 2.34
CA SER A 76 -22.32 -11.16 2.41
C SER A 76 -21.78 -11.13 3.83
N SER A 77 -21.64 -12.30 4.45
CA SER A 77 -21.00 -12.49 5.76
C SER A 77 -19.67 -11.73 5.86
N TYR A 78 -19.00 -11.53 4.72
CA TYR A 78 -17.79 -10.71 4.63
C TYR A 78 -18.02 -9.22 4.91
N LYS A 79 -19.15 -8.63 4.49
CA LYS A 79 -19.45 -7.22 4.80
C LYS A 79 -19.69 -7.04 6.29
N LEU A 80 -20.35 -8.00 6.92
CA LEU A 80 -20.56 -8.01 8.36
C LEU A 80 -19.21 -8.16 9.10
N TYR A 81 -18.35 -9.05 8.67
CA TYR A 81 -16.98 -9.21 9.17
C TYR A 81 -16.18 -7.91 9.04
N SER A 82 -16.16 -7.30 7.85
CA SER A 82 -15.47 -6.03 7.58
C SER A 82 -15.99 -4.90 8.49
N PHE A 83 -17.31 -4.78 8.62
CA PHE A 83 -17.92 -3.78 9.50
C PHE A 83 -17.54 -4.03 10.97
N PHE A 84 -17.64 -5.27 11.43
CA PHE A 84 -17.31 -5.63 12.81
C PHE A 84 -15.82 -5.35 13.13
N THR A 85 -14.90 -5.77 12.26
CA THR A 85 -13.45 -5.53 12.48
C THR A 85 -13.11 -4.04 12.49
N VAL A 86 -13.67 -3.25 11.57
CA VAL A 86 -13.46 -1.79 11.54
C VAL A 86 -14.03 -1.13 12.79
N VAL A 87 -15.27 -1.46 13.17
CA VAL A 87 -15.91 -0.80 14.33
C VAL A 87 -15.26 -1.22 15.64
N VAL A 88 -15.00 -2.52 15.85
CA VAL A 88 -14.50 -3.03 17.13
C VAL A 88 -13.00 -2.80 17.26
N LEU A 89 -12.19 -3.21 16.28
CA LEU A 89 -10.73 -3.15 16.43
C LEU A 89 -10.18 -1.74 16.18
N MET A 90 -10.72 -1.01 15.21
CA MET A 90 -10.25 0.34 14.93
C MET A 90 -11.04 1.40 15.69
N GLY A 91 -12.36 1.39 15.58
CA GLY A 91 -13.23 2.38 16.24
C GLY A 91 -13.18 2.30 17.77
N GLY A 92 -13.27 1.09 18.32
CA GLY A 92 -13.16 0.86 19.76
C GLY A 92 -11.79 1.27 20.31
N HIS A 93 -10.71 0.88 19.63
CA HIS A 93 -9.34 1.26 20.03
C HIS A 93 -9.15 2.78 20.06
N ASN A 94 -9.55 3.47 19.01
CA ASN A 94 -9.49 4.94 18.95
C ASN A 94 -10.35 5.59 20.03
N PHE A 95 -11.56 5.06 20.25
CA PHE A 95 -12.46 5.57 21.29
C PHE A 95 -11.81 5.51 22.67
N PHE A 96 -11.24 4.36 23.05
CA PHE A 96 -10.60 4.19 24.35
C PHE A 96 -9.34 5.04 24.51
N GLN A 97 -8.57 5.26 23.45
CA GLN A 97 -7.41 6.15 23.48
C GLN A 97 -7.79 7.61 23.60
N VAL A 98 -8.78 8.07 22.82
CA VAL A 98 -9.26 9.45 22.87
C VAL A 98 -9.96 9.72 24.20
N ALA A 99 -10.75 8.77 24.71
CA ALA A 99 -11.38 8.90 26.02
C ALA A 99 -10.33 9.07 27.13
N ASN A 100 -9.19 8.38 27.05
CA ASN A 100 -8.13 8.49 28.05
C ASN A 100 -7.56 9.91 28.17
N ILE A 101 -7.58 10.72 27.11
CA ILE A 101 -7.12 12.11 27.12
C ILE A 101 -7.88 12.92 28.21
N PHE A 102 -9.18 12.67 28.36
CA PHE A 102 -10.02 13.38 29.35
C PHE A 102 -9.75 12.95 30.79
N PHE A 103 -9.08 11.81 31.01
CA PHE A 103 -8.75 11.34 32.38
C PHE A 103 -7.31 11.67 32.78
N VAL A 104 -6.42 11.94 31.80
CA VAL A 104 -4.98 12.15 32.04
C VAL A 104 -4.56 13.61 31.83
N TYR A 105 -5.51 14.54 31.68
CA TYR A 105 -5.26 15.95 31.36
C TYR A 105 -4.42 16.72 32.39
N THR A 106 -4.32 16.24 33.62
CA THR A 106 -3.54 16.87 34.69
C THR A 106 -2.06 16.48 34.68
N ASP A 107 -1.72 15.36 34.06
CA ASP A 107 -0.35 14.88 33.92
C ASP A 107 0.15 15.17 32.47
N LEU A 108 1.01 16.16 32.36
CA LEU A 108 1.51 16.64 31.03
C LEU A 108 2.29 15.58 30.28
N GLU A 109 3.07 14.74 30.95
CA GLU A 109 3.86 13.68 30.32
C GLU A 109 2.95 12.58 29.77
N ALA A 110 2.05 12.08 30.59
CA ALA A 110 1.07 11.08 30.20
C ALA A 110 0.13 11.60 29.10
N LEU A 111 -0.30 12.87 29.19
CA LEU A 111 -1.14 13.54 28.21
C LEU A 111 -0.44 13.61 26.84
N THR A 112 0.82 14.07 26.81
CA THR A 112 1.60 14.21 25.58
C THR A 112 1.80 12.85 24.90
N SER A 113 2.19 11.84 25.67
CA SER A 113 2.32 10.47 25.18
C SER A 113 1.01 9.94 24.58
N ASN A 114 -0.10 10.14 25.27
CA ASN A 114 -1.41 9.70 24.82
C ASN A 114 -1.86 10.41 23.52
N ILE A 115 -1.66 11.73 23.42
CA ILE A 115 -1.99 12.51 22.22
C ILE A 115 -1.20 12.00 20.99
N ILE A 116 0.10 11.74 21.15
CA ILE A 116 0.95 11.23 20.04
C ILE A 116 0.41 9.90 19.53
N VAL A 117 0.13 8.95 20.41
CA VAL A 117 -0.37 7.63 20.04
C VAL A 117 -1.78 7.70 19.46
N ALA A 118 -2.69 8.45 20.09
CA ALA A 118 -4.06 8.62 19.63
C ALA A 118 -4.13 9.30 18.27
N SER A 119 -3.31 10.34 18.02
CA SER A 119 -3.27 11.02 16.73
C SER A 119 -2.84 10.07 15.60
N GLY A 120 -1.83 9.22 15.86
CA GLY A 120 -1.39 8.20 14.90
C GLY A 120 -2.51 7.22 14.54
N SER A 121 -3.22 6.67 15.53
CA SER A 121 -4.31 5.71 15.30
C SER A 121 -5.51 6.35 14.59
N VAL A 122 -5.83 7.61 14.88
CA VAL A 122 -6.88 8.37 14.19
C VAL A 122 -6.51 8.62 12.73
N LEU A 123 -5.24 8.99 12.43
CA LEU A 123 -4.78 9.17 11.06
C LEU A 123 -4.89 7.89 10.24
N VAL A 124 -4.55 6.73 10.82
CA VAL A 124 -4.75 5.43 10.15
C VAL A 124 -6.23 5.21 9.85
N SER A 125 -7.12 5.56 10.77
CA SER A 125 -8.57 5.40 10.60
C SER A 125 -9.12 6.28 9.48
N ILE A 126 -8.62 7.50 9.36
CA ILE A 126 -8.95 8.40 8.26
C ILE A 126 -8.49 7.80 6.91
N LYS A 127 -7.28 7.26 6.84
CA LYS A 127 -6.78 6.57 5.64
C LYS A 127 -7.66 5.37 5.26
N VAL A 128 -8.01 4.53 6.22
CA VAL A 128 -8.90 3.37 6.01
C VAL A 128 -10.27 3.80 5.50
N PHE A 129 -10.85 4.86 6.08
CA PHE A 129 -12.13 5.41 5.64
C PHE A 129 -12.09 5.87 4.17
N PHE A 130 -11.07 6.66 3.79
CA PHE A 130 -10.91 7.10 2.41
C PHE A 130 -10.63 5.94 1.45
N PHE A 131 -9.84 4.96 1.86
CA PHE A 131 -9.58 3.77 1.06
C PHE A 131 -10.88 2.98 0.79
N GLN A 132 -11.68 2.72 1.82
CA GLN A 132 -12.95 2.01 1.67
C GLN A 132 -13.94 2.78 0.78
N ARG A 133 -13.99 4.11 0.90
CA ARG A 133 -14.85 4.95 0.05
C ARG A 133 -14.46 4.86 -1.43
N ASN A 134 -13.17 4.76 -1.71
CA ASN A 134 -12.62 4.71 -3.07
C ASN A 134 -12.32 3.28 -3.57
N LEU A 135 -12.76 2.26 -2.86
CA LEU A 135 -12.44 0.85 -3.16
C LEU A 135 -12.84 0.42 -4.59
N LYS A 136 -13.95 0.98 -5.12
CA LYS A 136 -14.39 0.71 -6.50
C LYS A 136 -13.34 1.18 -7.53
N ILE A 137 -12.72 2.33 -7.30
CA ILE A 137 -11.67 2.90 -8.15
C ILE A 137 -10.44 1.99 -8.09
N PHE A 138 -9.98 1.64 -6.89
CA PHE A 138 -8.84 0.73 -6.70
C PHE A 138 -9.04 -0.63 -7.39
N ASN A 139 -10.21 -1.24 -7.24
CA ASN A 139 -10.52 -2.50 -7.91
C ASN A 139 -10.49 -2.38 -9.44
N LYS A 140 -11.00 -1.27 -9.99
CA LYS A 140 -10.94 -1.00 -11.44
C LYS A 140 -9.50 -0.84 -11.92
N LEU A 141 -8.65 -0.13 -11.15
CA LEU A 141 -7.23 0.03 -11.45
C LEU A 141 -6.52 -1.31 -11.46
N VAL A 142 -6.70 -2.14 -10.44
CA VAL A 142 -6.10 -3.49 -10.36
C VAL A 142 -6.51 -4.37 -11.54
N LEU A 143 -7.78 -4.33 -11.96
CA LEU A 143 -8.28 -5.11 -13.10
C LEU A 143 -7.69 -4.63 -14.45
N SER A 144 -7.33 -3.36 -14.55
CA SER A 144 -6.79 -2.79 -15.79
C SER A 144 -5.26 -2.84 -15.90
N LEU A 145 -4.53 -3.31 -14.86
CA LEU A 145 -3.06 -3.39 -14.88
C LEU A 145 -2.49 -4.16 -16.07
N ASN A 146 -3.10 -5.29 -16.41
CA ASN A 146 -2.63 -6.18 -17.46
C ASN A 146 -3.28 -5.91 -18.84
N ASN A 147 -3.81 -4.69 -19.06
CA ASN A 147 -4.34 -4.31 -20.35
C ASN A 147 -3.21 -4.27 -21.41
N GLU A 148 -3.51 -4.63 -22.65
CA GLU A 148 -2.55 -4.69 -23.75
C GLU A 148 -1.86 -3.35 -24.06
N ILE A 149 -2.57 -2.23 -23.82
CA ILE A 149 -2.03 -0.87 -24.01
C ILE A 149 -0.82 -0.60 -23.11
N PHE A 150 -0.75 -1.25 -21.95
CA PHE A 150 0.25 -1.06 -20.91
C PHE A 150 1.38 -2.12 -20.93
N GLN A 151 1.39 -2.97 -21.94
CA GLN A 151 2.43 -4.00 -22.06
C GLN A 151 3.71 -3.44 -22.66
N PRO A 152 4.89 -3.78 -22.12
CA PRO A 152 6.17 -3.42 -22.72
C PRO A 152 6.33 -4.11 -24.08
N LYS A 153 6.77 -3.33 -25.08
CA LYS A 153 6.90 -3.77 -26.48
C LYS A 153 8.34 -4.18 -26.85
N ASN A 154 9.32 -3.73 -26.10
CA ASN A 154 10.73 -4.01 -26.32
C ASN A 154 11.47 -4.32 -25.03
N GLU A 155 12.73 -4.77 -25.13
CA GLU A 155 13.56 -5.16 -23.97
C GLU A 155 13.86 -3.98 -23.03
N THR A 156 14.05 -2.77 -23.58
CA THR A 156 14.31 -1.57 -22.78
C THR A 156 13.09 -1.23 -21.89
N GLN A 157 11.90 -1.27 -22.49
CA GLN A 157 10.64 -1.06 -21.77
C GLN A 157 10.40 -2.14 -20.72
N ARG A 158 10.74 -3.39 -21.05
CA ARG A 158 10.63 -4.51 -20.11
C ARG A 158 11.56 -4.31 -18.90
N GLY A 159 12.80 -3.86 -19.13
CA GLY A 159 13.74 -3.52 -18.06
C GLY A 159 13.19 -2.44 -17.11
N SER A 160 12.56 -1.38 -17.64
CA SER A 160 11.92 -0.34 -16.82
C SER A 160 10.75 -0.91 -16.00
N ALA A 161 9.93 -1.77 -16.60
CA ALA A 161 8.82 -2.43 -15.92
C ALA A 161 9.30 -3.37 -14.80
N GLU A 162 10.33 -4.18 -15.07
CA GLU A 162 10.94 -5.08 -14.09
C GLU A 162 11.57 -4.32 -12.92
N PHE A 163 12.24 -3.20 -13.21
CA PHE A 163 12.79 -2.32 -12.17
C PHE A 163 11.69 -1.76 -11.27
N ALA A 164 10.58 -1.26 -11.83
CA ALA A 164 9.46 -0.74 -11.05
C ALA A 164 8.86 -1.80 -10.11
N VAL A 165 8.68 -3.02 -10.59
CA VAL A 165 8.18 -4.14 -9.79
C VAL A 165 9.18 -4.56 -8.72
N TRP A 166 10.47 -4.63 -9.04
CA TRP A 166 11.52 -4.95 -8.09
C TRP A 166 11.62 -3.91 -6.97
N PHE A 167 11.62 -2.62 -7.33
CA PHE A 167 11.70 -1.54 -6.36
C PHE A 167 10.46 -1.51 -5.44
N TYR A 168 9.27 -1.71 -5.99
CA TYR A 168 8.06 -1.90 -5.20
C TYR A 168 8.21 -3.05 -4.19
N LYS A 169 8.72 -4.20 -4.64
CA LYS A 169 8.94 -5.36 -3.76
C LYS A 169 9.89 -5.03 -2.61
N LEU A 170 10.97 -4.31 -2.90
CA LEU A 170 11.94 -3.87 -1.89
C LEU A 170 11.27 -2.98 -0.84
N VAL A 171 10.53 -1.95 -1.28
CA VAL A 171 9.82 -1.03 -0.39
C VAL A 171 8.74 -1.75 0.41
N TYR A 172 8.00 -2.67 -0.20
CA TYR A 172 6.98 -3.46 0.48
C TYR A 172 7.57 -4.30 1.62
N VAL A 173 8.64 -5.06 1.33
CA VAL A 173 9.28 -5.92 2.32
C VAL A 173 9.93 -5.10 3.43
N SER A 174 10.65 -4.03 3.10
CA SER A 174 11.30 -3.17 4.10
C SER A 174 10.28 -2.47 4.99
N SER A 175 9.23 -1.89 4.43
CA SER A 175 8.17 -1.23 5.21
C SER A 175 7.49 -2.23 6.15
N PHE A 176 7.08 -3.40 5.63
CA PHE A 176 6.44 -4.41 6.45
C PHE A 176 7.35 -4.87 7.60
N SER A 177 8.64 -5.12 7.31
CA SER A 177 9.61 -5.56 8.33
C SER A 177 9.82 -4.51 9.42
N VAL A 178 10.03 -3.24 9.05
CA VAL A 178 10.24 -2.15 10.01
C VAL A 178 9.02 -1.97 10.91
N PHE A 179 7.84 -1.88 10.33
CA PHE A 179 6.60 -1.69 11.11
C PHE A 179 6.29 -2.90 11.99
N PHE A 180 6.51 -4.12 11.48
CA PHE A 180 6.30 -5.34 12.26
C PHE A 180 7.23 -5.41 13.48
N VAL A 181 8.54 -5.19 13.27
CA VAL A 181 9.53 -5.23 14.35
C VAL A 181 9.24 -4.13 15.38
N ALA A 182 8.97 -2.89 14.92
CA ALA A 182 8.66 -1.78 15.83
C ALA A 182 7.41 -2.06 16.67
N SER A 183 6.33 -2.56 16.06
CA SER A 183 5.10 -2.88 16.78
C SER A 183 5.26 -4.04 17.75
N PHE A 184 6.02 -5.07 17.34
CA PHE A 184 6.30 -6.21 18.20
C PHE A 184 7.14 -5.79 19.41
N ALA A 185 8.19 -4.97 19.20
CA ALA A 185 8.99 -4.40 20.27
C ALA A 185 8.14 -3.57 21.25
N TRP A 186 7.23 -2.74 20.72
CA TRP A 186 6.34 -1.95 21.56
C TRP A 186 5.37 -2.79 22.39
N LEU A 187 4.79 -3.82 21.80
CA LEU A 187 3.90 -4.74 22.51
C LEU A 187 4.64 -5.56 23.60
N LEU A 188 5.92 -5.85 23.41
CA LEU A 188 6.72 -6.55 24.39
C LEU A 188 7.32 -5.64 25.49
N LEU A 189 7.33 -4.33 25.29
CA LEU A 189 7.93 -3.37 26.21
C LEU A 189 7.47 -3.56 27.66
N PRO A 190 6.16 -3.72 27.99
CA PRO A 190 5.70 -3.93 29.36
C PRO A 190 6.26 -5.22 29.99
N ILE A 191 6.58 -6.24 29.18
CA ILE A 191 7.17 -7.49 29.66
C ILE A 191 8.61 -7.26 30.12
N PHE A 192 9.39 -6.51 29.35
CA PHE A 192 10.80 -6.24 29.65
C PHE A 192 11.01 -5.19 30.74
N THR A 193 10.05 -4.28 30.92
CA THR A 193 10.12 -3.19 31.91
C THR A 193 9.44 -3.53 33.24
N ASN A 194 9.08 -4.80 33.48
CA ASN A 194 8.25 -5.23 34.62
C ASN A 194 6.87 -4.56 34.69
N GLY A 195 6.43 -3.92 33.61
CA GLY A 195 5.11 -3.28 33.51
C GLY A 195 3.96 -4.28 33.66
N VAL A 196 4.16 -5.54 33.29
CA VAL A 196 3.16 -6.60 33.50
C VAL A 196 2.89 -6.84 34.98
N GLN A 197 3.91 -6.77 35.84
CA GLN A 197 3.74 -6.89 37.30
C GLN A 197 2.97 -5.69 37.86
N GLN A 198 3.14 -4.52 37.26
CA GLN A 198 2.42 -3.29 37.61
C GLN A 198 1.07 -3.17 36.88
N LYS A 199 0.66 -4.19 36.11
CA LYS A 199 -0.57 -4.21 35.29
C LYS A 199 -0.66 -3.05 34.32
N GLN A 200 0.49 -2.63 33.74
CA GLN A 200 0.53 -1.59 32.72
C GLN A 200 0.18 -2.16 31.35
N LEU A 201 -0.70 -1.46 30.63
CA LEU A 201 -1.07 -1.79 29.26
C LEU A 201 -0.04 -1.25 28.25
N PRO A 202 0.13 -1.88 27.08
CA PRO A 202 1.06 -1.42 26.05
C PRO A 202 0.77 -0.01 25.54
N PHE A 203 -0.50 0.35 25.47
CA PHE A 203 -0.94 1.68 25.03
C PHE A 203 -1.84 2.32 26.07
N PRO A 204 -1.69 3.64 26.33
CA PRO A 204 -2.56 4.36 27.24
C PRO A 204 -3.99 4.36 26.66
N ALA A 205 -4.93 3.83 27.41
CA ALA A 205 -6.33 3.75 27.02
C ALA A 205 -7.21 3.69 28.27
N TRP A 206 -8.34 4.39 28.24
CA TRP A 206 -9.35 4.31 29.29
C TRP A 206 -10.34 3.19 28.99
N TYR A 207 -10.66 2.39 29.98
CA TYR A 207 -11.69 1.36 29.88
C TYR A 207 -12.81 1.61 30.92
N PRO A 208 -14.09 1.23 30.63
CA PRO A 208 -15.21 1.41 31.55
C PRO A 208 -15.19 0.42 32.71
N TYR A 209 -14.12 -0.28 32.93
CA TYR A 209 -13.86 -1.26 33.97
C TYR A 209 -12.43 -1.11 34.49
N ASP A 210 -12.14 -1.71 35.64
CA ASP A 210 -10.80 -1.71 36.20
C ASP A 210 -9.88 -2.67 35.42
N SER A 211 -9.07 -2.10 34.56
CA SER A 211 -8.12 -2.84 33.73
C SER A 211 -6.86 -3.29 34.49
N THR A 212 -6.74 -3.02 35.79
CA THR A 212 -5.63 -3.49 36.63
C THR A 212 -5.90 -4.84 37.29
N VAL A 213 -7.17 -5.28 37.29
CA VAL A 213 -7.61 -6.54 37.92
C VAL A 213 -7.69 -7.68 36.89
N SER A 214 -7.20 -8.86 37.25
CA SER A 214 -7.39 -10.10 36.46
C SER A 214 -8.87 -10.55 36.55
N PRO A 215 -9.51 -10.99 35.45
CA PRO A 215 -9.00 -11.27 34.10
C PRO A 215 -9.07 -10.06 33.15
N PHE A 216 -9.54 -8.90 33.58
CA PHE A 216 -9.77 -7.74 32.69
C PHE A 216 -8.47 -7.15 32.14
N TYR A 217 -7.35 -7.23 32.87
CA TYR A 217 -6.03 -6.82 32.38
C TYR A 217 -5.62 -7.64 31.15
N GLU A 218 -5.68 -8.95 31.27
CA GLU A 218 -5.28 -9.87 30.19
C GLU A 218 -6.16 -9.70 28.95
N LEU A 219 -7.47 -9.49 29.12
CA LEU A 219 -8.40 -9.23 28.04
C LEU A 219 -8.12 -7.90 27.34
N SER A 220 -7.86 -6.83 28.11
CA SER A 220 -7.51 -5.52 27.55
C SER A 220 -6.19 -5.56 26.80
N TYR A 221 -5.19 -6.26 27.35
CA TYR A 221 -3.89 -6.45 26.70
C TYR A 221 -4.04 -7.18 25.37
N LEU A 222 -4.76 -8.29 25.36
CA LEU A 222 -5.02 -9.09 24.16
C LEU A 222 -5.81 -8.28 23.12
N TYR A 223 -6.80 -7.52 23.54
CA TYR A 223 -7.56 -6.62 22.67
C TYR A 223 -6.65 -5.58 22.00
N GLN A 224 -5.75 -4.94 22.75
CA GLN A 224 -4.78 -3.99 22.20
C GLN A 224 -3.84 -4.64 21.20
N CYS A 225 -3.37 -5.87 21.47
CA CYS A 225 -2.56 -6.63 20.51
C CYS A 225 -3.28 -6.82 19.16
N PHE A 226 -4.54 -7.26 19.18
CA PHE A 226 -5.32 -7.42 17.97
C PHE A 226 -5.61 -6.09 17.26
N ALA A 227 -5.94 -5.05 18.00
CA ALA A 227 -6.23 -3.74 17.45
C ALA A 227 -5.00 -3.12 16.76
N ILE A 228 -3.83 -3.18 17.39
CA ILE A 228 -2.58 -2.68 16.81
C ILE A 228 -2.16 -3.49 15.59
N PHE A 229 -2.26 -4.82 15.65
CA PHE A 229 -1.99 -5.66 14.48
C PHE A 229 -2.91 -5.32 13.31
N TYR A 230 -4.19 -5.07 13.58
CA TYR A 230 -5.17 -4.63 12.59
C TYR A 230 -4.79 -3.26 11.98
N LEU A 231 -4.50 -2.27 12.81
CA LEU A 231 -4.13 -0.91 12.37
C LEU A 231 -2.84 -0.93 11.54
N LEU A 232 -1.82 -1.63 12.03
CA LEU A 232 -0.54 -1.78 11.35
C LEU A 232 -0.69 -2.42 9.97
N THR A 233 -1.37 -3.57 9.91
CA THR A 233 -1.60 -4.27 8.65
C THR A 233 -2.38 -3.39 7.69
N SER A 234 -3.37 -2.65 8.17
CA SER A 234 -4.17 -1.74 7.35
C SER A 234 -3.30 -0.64 6.73
N VAL A 235 -2.51 0.08 7.54
CA VAL A 235 -1.73 1.22 7.04
C VAL A 235 -0.63 0.77 6.08
N VAL A 236 0.14 -0.26 6.42
CA VAL A 236 1.24 -0.73 5.59
C VAL A 236 0.74 -1.19 4.21
N HIS A 237 -0.36 -1.94 4.17
CA HIS A 237 -0.86 -2.47 2.90
C HIS A 237 -1.58 -1.40 2.07
N ILE A 238 -2.23 -0.42 2.67
CA ILE A 238 -2.79 0.73 1.93
C ILE A 238 -1.67 1.57 1.35
N ASP A 239 -0.68 1.98 2.16
CA ASP A 239 0.40 2.87 1.73
C ASP A 239 1.27 2.21 0.65
N THR A 240 1.61 0.94 0.81
CA THR A 240 2.39 0.20 -0.20
C THR A 240 1.59 -0.08 -1.47
N LEU A 241 0.27 -0.24 -1.40
CA LEU A 241 -0.57 -0.36 -2.60
C LEU A 241 -0.62 0.97 -3.38
N ILE A 242 -0.75 2.10 -2.70
CA ILE A 242 -0.67 3.43 -3.32
C ILE A 242 0.70 3.61 -3.96
N PHE A 243 1.77 3.27 -3.24
CA PHE A 243 3.14 3.32 -3.77
C PHE A 243 3.32 2.47 -5.03
N PHE A 244 2.71 1.27 -5.07
CA PHE A 244 2.70 0.45 -6.28
C PHE A 244 2.09 1.18 -7.47
N PHE A 245 0.93 1.82 -7.31
CA PHE A 245 0.30 2.56 -8.41
C PHE A 245 1.15 3.74 -8.87
N MET A 246 1.85 4.44 -7.97
CA MET A 246 2.79 5.49 -8.35
C MET A 246 3.93 4.94 -9.19
N MET A 247 4.57 3.83 -8.77
CA MET A 247 5.64 3.18 -9.54
C MET A 247 5.15 2.67 -10.89
N TYR A 248 3.92 2.14 -10.94
CA TYR A 248 3.28 1.70 -12.17
C TYR A 248 3.09 2.87 -13.16
N ILE A 249 2.58 4.01 -12.69
CA ILE A 249 2.40 5.21 -13.52
C ILE A 249 3.75 5.71 -14.05
N ILE A 250 4.78 5.77 -13.21
CA ILE A 250 6.14 6.17 -13.61
C ILE A 250 6.64 5.25 -14.75
N ALA A 251 6.54 3.94 -14.56
CA ALA A 251 6.94 2.98 -15.60
C ALA A 251 6.14 3.17 -16.89
N GLN A 252 4.83 3.43 -16.82
CA GLN A 252 4.01 3.69 -18.01
C GLN A 252 4.41 4.98 -18.72
N CYS A 253 4.81 6.02 -18.01
CA CYS A 253 5.35 7.24 -18.59
C CYS A 253 6.69 6.98 -19.34
N ASP A 254 7.57 6.16 -18.73
CA ASP A 254 8.83 5.77 -19.39
C ASP A 254 8.58 4.97 -20.67
N LEU A 255 7.62 4.02 -20.64
CA LEU A 255 7.21 3.27 -21.82
C LEU A 255 6.67 4.19 -22.93
N LEU A 256 5.86 5.17 -22.56
CA LEU A 256 5.31 6.14 -23.50
C LEU A 256 6.42 7.02 -24.09
N CYS A 257 7.37 7.49 -23.29
CA CYS A 257 8.51 8.28 -23.77
C CYS A 257 9.37 7.49 -24.76
N ASP A 258 9.61 6.20 -24.48
CA ASP A 258 10.35 5.33 -25.39
C ASP A 258 9.60 5.11 -26.70
N ASN A 259 8.28 4.86 -26.65
CA ASN A 259 7.44 4.75 -27.84
C ASN A 259 7.49 6.03 -28.71
N LEU A 260 7.45 7.23 -28.10
CA LEU A 260 7.54 8.52 -28.81
C LEU A 260 8.92 8.74 -29.45
N ARG A 261 10.01 8.33 -28.79
CA ARG A 261 11.38 8.42 -29.34
C ARG A 261 11.55 7.54 -30.56
N ASN A 262 10.94 6.37 -30.56
CA ASN A 262 11.08 5.39 -31.62
C ASN A 262 10.21 5.70 -32.87
N ILE A 263 9.25 6.63 -32.79
CA ILE A 263 8.46 7.09 -33.95
C ILE A 263 9.34 7.65 -35.09
N ARG A 264 10.49 8.23 -34.77
CA ARG A 264 11.41 8.82 -35.75
C ARG A 264 12.12 7.80 -36.66
N HIS A 265 12.18 6.53 -36.25
CA HIS A 265 12.90 5.49 -36.97
C HIS A 265 12.05 4.69 -37.95
N ASP A 266 10.73 4.71 -37.80
CA ASP A 266 9.80 3.99 -38.68
C ASP A 266 9.22 4.93 -39.74
N GLY A 267 9.34 4.54 -41.05
CA GLY A 267 8.93 5.36 -42.19
C GLY A 267 7.48 5.86 -42.10
N HIS A 268 7.17 6.90 -42.91
CA HIS A 268 5.96 7.76 -42.79
C HIS A 268 4.59 7.05 -42.69
N CYS A 269 4.44 5.84 -43.20
CA CYS A 269 3.14 5.13 -43.17
C CYS A 269 2.83 4.48 -41.81
N SER A 270 3.85 4.10 -41.01
CA SER A 270 3.71 3.52 -39.68
C SER A 270 3.57 4.60 -38.59
N ALA A 271 4.11 5.81 -38.80
CA ALA A 271 4.17 6.88 -37.80
C ALA A 271 2.78 7.33 -37.32
N ASN A 272 1.79 7.47 -38.19
CA ASN A 272 0.44 7.89 -37.80
C ASN A 272 -0.23 6.89 -36.86
N LYS A 273 -0.07 5.60 -37.08
CA LYS A 273 -0.61 4.55 -36.18
C LYS A 273 0.05 4.59 -34.83
N LEU A 274 1.38 4.73 -34.80
CA LEU A 274 2.17 4.83 -33.56
C LEU A 274 1.76 6.07 -32.73
N ILE A 275 1.56 7.21 -33.37
CA ILE A 275 1.09 8.43 -32.70
C ILE A 275 -0.30 8.22 -32.08
N ILE A 276 -1.23 7.62 -32.81
CA ILE A 276 -2.57 7.31 -32.29
C ILE A 276 -2.48 6.37 -31.06
N ASP A 277 -1.62 5.36 -31.11
CA ASP A 277 -1.43 4.44 -29.98
C ASP A 277 -0.79 5.14 -28.76
N CYS A 278 0.18 6.04 -28.98
CA CYS A 278 0.74 6.88 -27.93
C CYS A 278 -0.30 7.79 -27.29
N VAL A 279 -1.17 8.43 -28.09
CA VAL A 279 -2.27 9.25 -27.57
C VAL A 279 -3.28 8.42 -26.76
N LYS A 280 -3.60 7.21 -27.20
CA LYS A 280 -4.47 6.30 -26.45
C LYS A 280 -3.81 5.89 -25.12
N GLN A 281 -2.52 5.55 -25.14
CA GLN A 281 -1.76 5.21 -23.94
C GLN A 281 -1.71 6.39 -22.96
N HIS A 282 -1.39 7.60 -23.44
CA HIS A 282 -1.39 8.81 -22.63
C HIS A 282 -2.77 9.08 -21.97
N ARG A 283 -3.85 9.02 -22.74
CA ARG A 283 -5.21 9.18 -22.20
C ARG A 283 -5.56 8.11 -21.18
N ALA A 284 -5.07 6.89 -21.36
CA ALA A 284 -5.27 5.82 -20.42
C ALA A 284 -4.49 6.08 -19.11
N ILE A 285 -3.23 6.56 -19.18
CA ILE A 285 -2.43 6.93 -18.00
C ILE A 285 -3.12 8.04 -17.21
N VAL A 286 -3.58 9.11 -17.88
CA VAL A 286 -4.28 10.25 -17.22
C VAL A 286 -5.55 9.81 -16.48
N ARG A 287 -6.19 8.72 -16.88
CA ARG A 287 -7.34 8.17 -16.14
C ARG A 287 -6.96 7.43 -14.85
N TYR A 288 -5.68 7.14 -14.65
CA TYR A 288 -5.15 6.56 -13.41
C TYR A 288 -4.75 7.63 -12.39
N LEU A 289 -4.51 8.86 -12.86
CA LEU A 289 -4.25 10.05 -12.03
C LEU A 289 -5.56 10.68 -11.53
#